data_426d89713091f43846f390e019b89cd8
#
_entry.id   426d89713091f43846f390e019b89cd8
#
_cell.length_a   1.000
_cell.length_b   1.000
_cell.length_c   1.000
_cell.angle_alpha   90.00
_cell.angle_beta   90.00
_cell.angle_gamma   90.00
#
_symmetry.space_group_name_H-M   'P 1'
#
loop_
_entity.id
_entity.type
_entity.pdbx_description
1 polymer ?
#
loop_
_entity_poly.entity_id
_entity_poly.type
_entity_poly.pdbx_seq_one_letter_code
_entity_poly.pdbx_strand_id
1 'polypeptide(L)'
;YEELGEVLIPYLKESGYNCVEFLPLSEHPCDESWGYQNTGFFAPTARYGTAEGLQKLVDQMHQNGIYVLLDFVPVHFATDDYGLKRYDGGELYEYPSRDVGVSEWGSCNFMHSRGEVRCFLQSAAYYWMKEFHFDGIRMDAISRIIYWQGDERRGVNGNAVDFIRFMNKGLKERVPNCILAAEDSTNFPGVTAPADQGGLGFDLKWNMGWMHDTLEYFQLDPSARTEAYHKLTFSMMYAYNEHYLLPLSHDEVVHGKATILQKMNGDYERKFPQARAMYAYMMLHPGKKLNFMGNEIGQFREWDEKREQDWNLLDFPIHEAFYHYMKELNHLYLDHPALWEKDFNRDGFIWLDCHQEGRVIYAMQRMAEDQTVIGVFNFSAQPQNGYAVPLQKDGSYRELLNSDWECFGGSKKREELVYENGCVLDLSPFSAVLLVNG
;
A
#
# COMPACT_ATOMS: atom_id res chain seq x y z
N TYR A 1 4.12 -6.24 -22.52
CA TYR A 1 5.31 -6.49 -21.70
C TYR A 1 6.58 -5.94 -22.37
N GLU A 2 6.75 -6.16 -23.67
CA GLU A 2 8.02 -5.87 -24.40
C GLU A 2 8.37 -4.39 -24.40
N GLU A 3 7.38 -3.50 -24.53
CA GLU A 3 7.56 -2.04 -24.61
C GLU A 3 7.52 -1.36 -23.23
N LEU A 4 6.89 -2.01 -22.25
CA LEU A 4 6.60 -1.39 -20.94
C LEU A 4 7.88 -0.99 -20.20
N GLY A 5 8.93 -1.79 -20.30
CA GLY A 5 10.22 -1.51 -19.62
C GLY A 5 10.87 -0.20 -20.06
N GLU A 6 10.72 0.18 -21.33
CA GLU A 6 11.31 1.41 -21.88
C GLU A 6 10.65 2.68 -21.32
N VAL A 7 9.38 2.59 -20.95
CA VAL A 7 8.57 3.73 -20.44
C VAL A 7 8.50 3.70 -18.91
N LEU A 8 8.19 2.54 -18.34
CA LEU A 8 7.90 2.41 -16.91
C LEU A 8 9.16 2.54 -16.04
N ILE A 9 10.29 1.95 -16.45
CA ILE A 9 11.51 1.96 -15.63
C ILE A 9 12.03 3.39 -15.41
N PRO A 10 12.20 4.24 -16.46
CA PRO A 10 12.59 5.64 -16.25
C PRO A 10 11.60 6.40 -15.35
N TYR A 11 10.29 6.19 -15.54
CA TYR A 11 9.25 6.80 -14.73
C TYR A 11 9.35 6.43 -13.25
N LEU A 12 9.52 5.15 -12.94
CA LEU A 12 9.65 4.66 -11.56
C LEU A 12 10.90 5.24 -10.88
N LYS A 13 12.03 5.28 -11.58
CA LYS A 13 13.27 5.84 -11.04
C LYS A 13 13.15 7.34 -10.78
N GLU A 14 12.59 8.07 -11.73
CA GLU A 14 12.35 9.51 -11.58
C GLU A 14 11.38 9.80 -10.43
N SER A 15 10.36 8.95 -10.29
CA SER A 15 9.33 9.10 -9.24
C SER A 15 9.74 8.55 -7.87
N GLY A 16 10.92 7.90 -7.75
CA GLY A 16 11.42 7.37 -6.48
C GLY A 16 10.71 6.08 -6.02
N TYR A 17 10.14 5.29 -6.93
CA TYR A 17 9.61 3.96 -6.61
C TYR A 17 10.67 2.89 -6.78
N ASN A 18 10.79 1.99 -5.81
CA ASN A 18 11.78 0.89 -5.80
C ASN A 18 11.15 -0.50 -5.89
N CYS A 19 9.84 -0.58 -5.93
CA CYS A 19 9.09 -1.83 -6.06
C CYS A 19 7.82 -1.60 -6.88
N VAL A 20 7.48 -2.56 -7.73
CA VAL A 20 6.21 -2.61 -8.47
C VAL A 20 5.44 -3.85 -8.04
N GLU A 21 4.16 -3.68 -7.73
CA GLU A 21 3.22 -4.77 -7.53
C GLU A 21 2.24 -4.77 -8.70
N PHE A 22 2.30 -5.80 -9.54
CA PHE A 22 1.36 -5.97 -10.64
C PHE A 22 0.06 -6.61 -10.14
N LEU A 23 -1.08 -6.09 -10.60
CA LEU A 23 -2.36 -6.80 -10.53
C LEU A 23 -2.22 -8.19 -11.16
N PRO A 24 -3.15 -9.14 -10.93
CA PRO A 24 -2.96 -10.51 -11.38
C PRO A 24 -2.67 -10.62 -12.87
N LEU A 25 -1.52 -11.17 -13.23
CA LEU A 25 -1.11 -11.41 -14.61
C LEU A 25 -1.44 -12.82 -15.11
N SER A 26 -2.02 -13.66 -14.27
CA SER A 26 -2.51 -14.98 -14.66
C SER A 26 -3.61 -14.87 -15.70
N GLU A 27 -3.67 -15.81 -16.65
CA GLU A 27 -4.68 -15.80 -17.70
C GLU A 27 -6.11 -15.87 -17.13
N HIS A 28 -7.00 -15.05 -17.67
CA HIS A 28 -8.37 -14.90 -17.21
C HIS A 28 -9.32 -14.56 -18.36
N PRO A 29 -10.61 -14.94 -18.29
CA PRO A 29 -11.56 -14.76 -19.40
C PRO A 29 -12.14 -13.35 -19.49
N CYS A 30 -12.20 -12.59 -18.39
CA CYS A 30 -12.94 -11.34 -18.27
C CYS A 30 -12.00 -10.19 -17.89
N ASP A 31 -11.89 -9.18 -18.76
CA ASP A 31 -11.01 -8.02 -18.53
C ASP A 31 -11.48 -7.19 -17.32
N GLU A 32 -12.80 -7.07 -17.11
CA GLU A 32 -13.40 -6.38 -15.98
C GLU A 32 -13.12 -7.03 -14.62
N SER A 33 -12.58 -8.25 -14.62
CA SER A 33 -12.11 -8.91 -13.40
C SER A 33 -10.73 -8.45 -12.96
N TRP A 34 -10.03 -7.64 -13.76
CA TRP A 34 -8.65 -7.17 -13.49
C TRP A 34 -7.65 -8.31 -13.26
N GLY A 35 -7.99 -9.52 -13.71
CA GLY A 35 -7.20 -10.72 -13.48
C GLY A 35 -7.56 -11.51 -12.20
N TYR A 36 -8.52 -11.06 -11.37
CA TYR A 36 -8.91 -11.79 -10.16
C TYR A 36 -9.79 -13.03 -10.42
N GLN A 37 -10.36 -13.18 -11.62
CA GLN A 37 -11.12 -14.36 -12.04
C GLN A 37 -10.24 -15.29 -12.91
N ASN A 38 -9.26 -15.93 -12.31
CA ASN A 38 -8.25 -16.72 -13.02
C ASN A 38 -8.80 -18.01 -13.62
N THR A 39 -8.28 -18.39 -14.79
CA THR A 39 -8.41 -19.72 -15.39
C THR A 39 -7.04 -20.38 -15.61
N GLY A 40 -5.99 -19.59 -15.84
CA GLY A 40 -4.65 -20.09 -16.16
C GLY A 40 -3.60 -19.73 -15.12
N PHE A 41 -3.56 -20.44 -14.00
CA PHE A 41 -2.66 -20.14 -12.86
C PHE A 41 -1.16 -20.23 -13.17
N PHE A 42 -0.78 -20.96 -14.22
CA PHE A 42 0.60 -21.14 -14.70
C PHE A 42 0.86 -20.42 -16.03
N ALA A 43 -0.01 -19.55 -16.46
CA ALA A 43 0.12 -18.88 -17.74
C ALA A 43 -0.02 -17.37 -17.56
N PRO A 44 0.99 -16.56 -17.95
CA PRO A 44 0.80 -15.13 -18.06
C PRO A 44 -0.23 -14.83 -19.15
N THR A 45 -1.11 -13.86 -18.90
CA THR A 45 -2.11 -13.47 -19.88
C THR A 45 -1.45 -12.98 -21.17
N ALA A 46 -1.93 -13.46 -22.29
CA ALA A 46 -1.45 -13.06 -23.61
C ALA A 46 -1.91 -11.65 -24.04
N ARG A 47 -2.76 -10.98 -23.24
CA ARG A 47 -3.28 -9.63 -23.52
C ARG A 47 -2.17 -8.58 -23.65
N TYR A 48 -1.08 -8.76 -22.90
CA TYR A 48 -0.04 -7.74 -22.74
C TYR A 48 1.28 -8.12 -23.40
N GLY A 49 1.33 -9.24 -24.11
CA GLY A 49 2.52 -9.72 -24.82
C GLY A 49 2.85 -11.18 -24.55
N THR A 50 4.10 -11.55 -24.76
CA THR A 50 4.57 -12.93 -24.64
C THR A 50 5.10 -13.24 -23.24
N ALA A 51 5.21 -14.52 -22.89
CA ALA A 51 5.84 -14.96 -21.64
C ALA A 51 7.32 -14.52 -21.58
N GLU A 52 8.04 -14.64 -22.68
CA GLU A 52 9.42 -14.15 -22.80
C GLU A 52 9.52 -12.64 -22.63
N GLY A 53 8.52 -11.89 -23.13
CA GLY A 53 8.42 -10.44 -22.93
C GLY A 53 8.27 -10.08 -21.46
N LEU A 54 7.46 -10.82 -20.69
CA LEU A 54 7.32 -10.62 -19.26
C LEU A 54 8.62 -10.96 -18.50
N GLN A 55 9.28 -12.07 -18.84
CA GLN A 55 10.58 -12.42 -18.25
C GLN A 55 11.63 -11.32 -18.49
N LYS A 56 11.67 -10.79 -19.72
CA LYS A 56 12.57 -9.68 -20.07
C LYS A 56 12.23 -8.42 -19.28
N LEU A 57 10.96 -8.09 -19.10
CA LEU A 57 10.52 -6.93 -18.32
C LEU A 57 10.99 -7.03 -16.85
N VAL A 58 10.80 -8.19 -16.22
CA VAL A 58 11.24 -8.41 -14.83
C VAL A 58 12.77 -8.31 -14.73
N ASP A 59 13.52 -8.91 -15.67
CA ASP A 59 14.98 -8.81 -15.72
C ASP A 59 15.45 -7.35 -15.87
N GLN A 60 14.82 -6.57 -16.74
CA GLN A 60 15.13 -5.14 -16.91
C GLN A 60 14.83 -4.34 -15.63
N MET A 61 13.76 -4.64 -14.92
CA MET A 61 13.47 -4.01 -13.63
C MET A 61 14.54 -4.33 -12.59
N HIS A 62 14.96 -5.58 -12.47
CA HIS A 62 16.06 -5.99 -11.58
C HIS A 62 17.38 -5.31 -11.91
N GLN A 63 17.74 -5.20 -13.20
CA GLN A 63 18.94 -4.47 -13.63
C GLN A 63 18.92 -2.99 -13.23
N ASN A 64 17.74 -2.44 -12.97
CA ASN A 64 17.55 -1.06 -12.51
C ASN A 64 17.26 -0.94 -11.01
N GLY A 65 17.38 -2.03 -10.24
CA GLY A 65 17.20 -2.05 -8.80
C GLY A 65 15.73 -1.94 -8.35
N ILE A 66 14.80 -2.35 -9.20
CA ILE A 66 13.35 -2.33 -8.93
C ILE A 66 12.89 -3.75 -8.63
N TYR A 67 12.31 -3.96 -7.46
CA TYR A 67 11.64 -5.22 -7.08
C TYR A 67 10.30 -5.36 -7.79
N VAL A 68 9.90 -6.61 -8.05
CA VAL A 68 8.65 -6.91 -8.75
C VAL A 68 7.83 -7.93 -7.96
N LEU A 69 6.64 -7.54 -7.53
CA LEU A 69 5.67 -8.40 -6.86
C LEU A 69 4.50 -8.71 -7.80
N LEU A 70 3.90 -9.87 -7.61
CA LEU A 70 2.70 -10.29 -8.32
C LEU A 70 1.53 -10.43 -7.37
N ASP A 71 0.39 -9.90 -7.74
CA ASP A 71 -0.87 -10.20 -7.07
C ASP A 71 -1.33 -11.62 -7.43
N PHE A 72 -1.56 -12.44 -6.41
CA PHE A 72 -1.88 -13.86 -6.54
C PHE A 72 -3.18 -14.18 -5.82
N VAL A 73 -4.06 -14.92 -6.50
CA VAL A 73 -5.42 -15.22 -6.03
C VAL A 73 -5.54 -16.67 -5.58
N PRO A 74 -5.22 -17.01 -4.31
CA PRO A 74 -5.33 -18.38 -3.80
C PRO A 74 -6.72 -18.76 -3.28
N VAL A 75 -7.68 -17.83 -3.36
CA VAL A 75 -9.02 -17.95 -2.75
C VAL A 75 -9.98 -18.71 -3.63
N HIS A 76 -10.05 -18.32 -4.91
CA HIS A 76 -11.09 -18.78 -5.84
C HIS A 76 -10.59 -18.80 -7.30
N PHE A 77 -11.41 -19.33 -8.18
CA PHE A 77 -11.15 -19.40 -9.62
C PHE A 77 -12.43 -19.22 -10.43
N ALA A 78 -12.28 -18.83 -11.69
CA ALA A 78 -13.39 -18.61 -12.63
C ALA A 78 -14.17 -19.89 -12.92
N THR A 79 -15.45 -19.74 -13.27
CA THR A 79 -16.39 -20.86 -13.49
C THR A 79 -16.54 -21.29 -14.95
N ASP A 80 -15.67 -20.79 -15.83
CA ASP A 80 -15.68 -21.08 -17.26
C ASP A 80 -15.51 -22.58 -17.55
N ASP A 81 -16.21 -23.10 -18.54
CA ASP A 81 -16.30 -24.55 -18.85
C ASP A 81 -14.96 -25.18 -19.22
N TYR A 82 -13.99 -24.39 -19.69
CA TYR A 82 -12.63 -24.83 -20.00
C TYR A 82 -11.64 -24.68 -18.82
N GLY A 83 -12.12 -24.14 -17.70
CA GLY A 83 -11.32 -23.88 -16.49
C GLY A 83 -11.29 -25.07 -15.52
N LEU A 84 -11.08 -24.76 -14.24
CA LEU A 84 -10.90 -25.77 -13.19
C LEU A 84 -12.20 -26.34 -12.64
N LYS A 85 -13.33 -25.65 -12.81
CA LYS A 85 -14.63 -26.07 -12.29
C LYS A 85 -15.01 -27.44 -12.87
N ARG A 86 -15.27 -28.40 -11.97
CA ARG A 86 -15.60 -29.79 -12.34
C ARG A 86 -14.62 -30.40 -13.35
N TYR A 87 -13.35 -30.14 -13.17
CA TYR A 87 -12.27 -30.44 -14.09
C TYR A 87 -12.27 -31.91 -14.58
N ASP A 88 -12.55 -32.86 -13.69
CA ASP A 88 -12.64 -34.30 -13.99
C ASP A 88 -14.08 -34.81 -14.01
N GLY A 89 -15.06 -33.93 -14.07
CA GLY A 89 -16.49 -34.22 -13.97
C GLY A 89 -17.03 -34.19 -12.53
N GLY A 90 -16.16 -34.09 -11.53
CA GLY A 90 -16.48 -33.93 -10.12
C GLY A 90 -15.94 -32.59 -9.56
N GLU A 91 -16.15 -32.36 -8.29
CA GLU A 91 -15.61 -31.18 -7.59
C GLU A 91 -14.17 -31.48 -7.12
N LEU A 92 -13.18 -31.39 -8.02
CA LEU A 92 -11.78 -31.68 -7.71
C LEU A 92 -11.11 -30.52 -6.96
N TYR A 93 -11.27 -29.29 -7.45
CA TYR A 93 -10.63 -28.10 -6.90
C TYR A 93 -11.53 -27.33 -5.93
N GLU A 94 -12.82 -27.34 -6.19
CA GLU A 94 -13.83 -26.59 -5.42
C GLU A 94 -14.48 -27.42 -4.30
N TYR A 95 -15.11 -26.71 -3.37
CA TYR A 95 -15.98 -27.35 -2.37
C TYR A 95 -17.26 -27.87 -3.04
N PRO A 96 -17.74 -29.09 -2.69
CA PRO A 96 -18.97 -29.65 -3.25
C PRO A 96 -20.24 -28.96 -2.72
N SER A 97 -20.19 -28.32 -1.56
CA SER A 97 -21.31 -27.57 -0.99
C SER A 97 -21.35 -26.15 -1.54
N ARG A 98 -22.48 -25.74 -2.11
CA ARG A 98 -22.69 -24.37 -2.60
C ARG A 98 -22.54 -23.31 -1.52
N ASP A 99 -22.85 -23.62 -0.28
CA ASP A 99 -22.76 -22.68 0.85
C ASP A 99 -21.35 -22.14 1.07
N VAL A 100 -20.33 -22.95 0.81
CA VAL A 100 -18.92 -22.57 0.96
C VAL A 100 -18.13 -22.62 -0.33
N GLY A 101 -18.69 -23.22 -1.37
CA GLY A 101 -18.02 -23.46 -2.67
C GLY A 101 -18.22 -22.35 -3.69
N VAL A 102 -19.16 -21.43 -3.47
CA VAL A 102 -19.42 -20.30 -4.36
C VAL A 102 -19.05 -19.01 -3.64
N SER A 103 -18.18 -18.19 -4.25
CA SER A 103 -17.83 -16.88 -3.72
C SER A 103 -18.96 -15.86 -3.95
N GLU A 104 -18.88 -14.73 -3.28
CA GLU A 104 -19.79 -13.60 -3.52
C GLU A 104 -19.67 -13.02 -4.93
N TRP A 105 -18.54 -13.25 -5.59
CA TRP A 105 -18.28 -12.82 -6.98
C TRP A 105 -18.72 -13.84 -8.02
N GLY A 106 -19.39 -14.94 -7.61
CA GLY A 106 -19.88 -15.99 -8.51
C GLY A 106 -18.83 -17.01 -8.97
N SER A 107 -17.60 -16.91 -8.46
CA SER A 107 -16.51 -17.85 -8.73
C SER A 107 -16.55 -19.08 -7.79
N CYS A 108 -15.72 -20.09 -8.04
CA CYS A 108 -15.57 -21.26 -7.19
C CYS A 108 -14.47 -21.07 -6.15
N ASN A 109 -14.76 -21.30 -4.87
CA ASN A 109 -13.76 -21.28 -3.81
C ASN A 109 -12.96 -22.60 -3.82
N PHE A 110 -11.63 -22.49 -3.72
CA PHE A 110 -10.74 -23.63 -3.59
C PHE A 110 -10.98 -24.42 -2.31
N MET A 111 -11.00 -25.74 -2.41
CA MET A 111 -11.05 -26.64 -1.26
C MET A 111 -9.65 -26.89 -0.68
N HIS A 112 -9.16 -25.96 0.13
CA HIS A 112 -7.79 -25.95 0.67
C HIS A 112 -7.42 -27.15 1.57
N SER A 113 -8.36 -28.01 1.93
CA SER A 113 -8.08 -29.25 2.65
C SER A 113 -7.54 -30.36 1.76
N ARG A 114 -7.67 -30.27 0.44
CA ARG A 114 -7.19 -31.26 -0.51
C ARG A 114 -5.71 -31.11 -0.83
N GLY A 115 -4.97 -32.22 -0.84
CA GLY A 115 -3.55 -32.24 -1.17
C GLY A 115 -3.26 -31.73 -2.58
N GLU A 116 -4.12 -32.08 -3.54
CA GLU A 116 -4.05 -31.67 -4.94
C GLU A 116 -4.16 -30.14 -5.07
N VAL A 117 -5.11 -29.53 -4.37
CA VAL A 117 -5.31 -28.07 -4.35
C VAL A 117 -4.12 -27.36 -3.70
N ARG A 118 -3.64 -27.88 -2.57
CA ARG A 118 -2.46 -27.33 -1.89
C ARG A 118 -1.21 -27.37 -2.76
N CYS A 119 -0.97 -28.52 -3.41
CA CYS A 119 0.14 -28.70 -4.34
C CYS A 119 0.00 -27.77 -5.55
N PHE A 120 -1.18 -27.68 -6.14
CA PHE A 120 -1.48 -26.83 -7.29
C PHE A 120 -1.17 -25.36 -7.00
N LEU A 121 -1.74 -24.79 -5.93
CA LEU A 121 -1.58 -23.39 -5.59
C LEU A 121 -0.14 -23.04 -5.18
N GLN A 122 0.51 -23.89 -4.37
CA GLN A 122 1.91 -23.67 -4.01
C GLN A 122 2.83 -23.75 -5.23
N SER A 123 2.57 -24.70 -6.14
CA SER A 123 3.36 -24.85 -7.37
C SER A 123 3.15 -23.67 -8.31
N ALA A 124 1.93 -23.15 -8.42
CA ALA A 124 1.65 -21.96 -9.22
C ALA A 124 2.40 -20.73 -8.69
N ALA A 125 2.33 -20.45 -7.40
CA ALA A 125 3.07 -19.33 -6.80
C ALA A 125 4.59 -19.52 -6.95
N TYR A 126 5.11 -20.73 -6.73
CA TYR A 126 6.53 -21.03 -6.95
C TYR A 126 6.95 -20.86 -8.41
N TYR A 127 6.10 -21.25 -9.36
CA TYR A 127 6.33 -21.09 -10.80
C TYR A 127 6.55 -19.62 -11.18
N TRP A 128 5.70 -18.71 -10.71
CA TRP A 128 5.85 -17.29 -10.97
C TRP A 128 7.18 -16.73 -10.43
N MET A 129 7.58 -17.13 -9.22
CA MET A 129 8.84 -16.69 -8.64
C MET A 129 10.06 -17.37 -9.30
N LYS A 130 9.93 -18.62 -9.77
CA LYS A 130 11.05 -19.38 -10.32
C LYS A 130 11.29 -19.12 -11.81
N GLU A 131 10.20 -19.07 -12.60
CA GLU A 131 10.30 -18.95 -14.05
C GLU A 131 10.26 -17.50 -14.53
N PHE A 132 9.55 -16.63 -13.81
CA PHE A 132 9.46 -15.19 -14.13
C PHE A 132 10.27 -14.31 -13.19
N HIS A 133 10.89 -14.89 -12.17
CA HIS A 133 11.73 -14.19 -11.19
C HIS A 133 11.02 -13.07 -10.41
N PHE A 134 9.72 -13.19 -10.19
CA PHE A 134 9.06 -12.28 -9.25
C PHE A 134 9.69 -12.38 -7.86
N ASP A 135 9.95 -11.26 -7.23
CA ASP A 135 10.56 -11.18 -5.89
C ASP A 135 9.61 -11.62 -4.78
N GLY A 136 8.34 -11.74 -5.09
CA GLY A 136 7.33 -12.19 -4.16
C GLY A 136 5.92 -12.05 -4.70
N ILE A 137 4.96 -12.32 -3.82
CA ILE A 137 3.53 -12.25 -4.13
C ILE A 137 2.76 -11.52 -3.04
N ARG A 138 1.75 -10.78 -3.45
CA ARG A 138 0.67 -10.34 -2.59
C ARG A 138 -0.47 -11.34 -2.73
N MET A 139 -0.96 -11.90 -1.64
CA MET A 139 -2.09 -12.82 -1.67
C MET A 139 -3.40 -12.06 -1.41
N ASP A 140 -4.26 -12.12 -2.42
CA ASP A 140 -5.57 -11.48 -2.44
C ASP A 140 -6.51 -12.10 -1.40
N ALA A 141 -7.29 -11.26 -0.72
CA ALA A 141 -8.45 -11.59 0.10
C ALA A 141 -8.27 -12.81 1.03
N ILE A 142 -7.13 -12.94 1.72
CA ILE A 142 -6.88 -14.11 2.57
C ILE A 142 -7.85 -14.23 3.75
N SER A 143 -8.55 -13.17 4.12
CA SER A 143 -9.68 -13.22 5.05
C SER A 143 -10.72 -14.27 4.63
N ARG A 144 -10.94 -14.45 3.32
CA ARG A 144 -11.85 -15.44 2.73
C ARG A 144 -11.36 -16.87 2.87
N ILE A 145 -10.05 -17.05 3.05
CA ILE A 145 -9.42 -18.33 3.35
C ILE A 145 -9.47 -18.61 4.86
N ILE A 146 -9.14 -17.61 5.67
CA ILE A 146 -9.06 -17.70 7.14
C ILE A 146 -10.43 -18.04 7.73
N TYR A 147 -11.46 -17.31 7.34
CA TYR A 147 -12.82 -17.50 7.83
C TYR A 147 -13.73 -18.05 6.74
N TRP A 148 -14.69 -18.88 7.12
CA TRP A 148 -15.67 -19.40 6.17
C TRP A 148 -16.42 -18.26 5.49
N GLN A 149 -16.26 -18.12 4.17
CA GLN A 149 -16.79 -17.02 3.35
C GLN A 149 -16.34 -15.62 3.80
N GLY A 150 -15.21 -15.50 4.51
CA GLY A 150 -14.69 -14.26 5.06
C GLY A 150 -15.50 -13.69 6.23
N ASP A 151 -16.45 -14.44 6.76
CA ASP A 151 -17.29 -14.03 7.89
C ASP A 151 -16.76 -14.64 9.20
N GLU A 152 -16.21 -13.80 10.08
CA GLU A 152 -15.69 -14.22 11.40
C GLU A 152 -16.72 -14.98 12.23
N ARG A 153 -18.02 -14.65 12.10
CA ARG A 153 -19.12 -15.31 12.79
C ARG A 153 -19.33 -16.76 12.37
N ARG A 154 -18.86 -17.12 11.18
CA ARG A 154 -18.88 -18.51 10.67
C ARG A 154 -17.72 -19.35 11.18
N GLY A 155 -16.77 -18.74 11.88
CA GLY A 155 -15.59 -19.36 12.47
C GLY A 155 -14.46 -19.56 11.50
N VAL A 156 -13.32 -19.97 12.06
CA VAL A 156 -12.06 -20.19 11.33
C VAL A 156 -12.12 -21.47 10.51
N ASN A 157 -11.70 -21.40 9.26
CA ASN A 157 -11.44 -22.57 8.41
C ASN A 157 -10.03 -23.11 8.71
N GLY A 158 -9.90 -23.99 9.70
CA GLY A 158 -8.62 -24.51 10.17
C GLY A 158 -7.80 -25.17 9.07
N ASN A 159 -8.44 -25.91 8.14
CA ASN A 159 -7.73 -26.53 7.02
C ASN A 159 -7.12 -25.52 6.06
N ALA A 160 -7.79 -24.40 5.85
CA ALA A 160 -7.32 -23.35 4.98
C ALA A 160 -6.22 -22.50 5.67
N VAL A 161 -6.31 -22.27 6.97
CA VAL A 161 -5.22 -21.69 7.76
C VAL A 161 -3.96 -22.57 7.71
N ASP A 162 -4.12 -23.89 7.85
CA ASP A 162 -3.00 -24.84 7.70
C ASP A 162 -2.42 -24.85 6.26
N PHE A 163 -3.27 -24.63 5.26
CA PHE A 163 -2.80 -24.45 3.88
C PHE A 163 -1.93 -23.20 3.74
N ILE A 164 -2.35 -22.06 4.28
CA ILE A 164 -1.56 -20.80 4.21
C ILE A 164 -0.17 -21.04 4.83
N ARG A 165 -0.11 -21.62 6.04
CA ARG A 165 1.16 -21.96 6.71
C ARG A 165 2.03 -22.87 5.85
N PHE A 166 1.44 -23.93 5.30
CA PHE A 166 2.13 -24.88 4.40
C PHE A 166 2.67 -24.17 3.17
N MET A 167 1.86 -23.33 2.53
CA MET A 167 2.22 -22.58 1.33
C MET A 167 3.38 -21.63 1.61
N ASN A 168 3.25 -20.76 2.61
CA ASN A 168 4.24 -19.74 2.93
C ASN A 168 5.57 -20.37 3.36
N LYS A 169 5.53 -21.39 4.22
CA LYS A 169 6.73 -22.14 4.62
C LYS A 169 7.44 -22.74 3.41
N GLY A 170 6.70 -23.44 2.54
CA GLY A 170 7.28 -24.08 1.38
C GLY A 170 7.82 -23.11 0.33
N LEU A 171 7.21 -21.93 0.19
CA LEU A 171 7.74 -20.86 -0.67
C LEU A 171 9.04 -20.29 -0.10
N LYS A 172 9.08 -19.98 1.20
CA LYS A 172 10.30 -19.49 1.88
C LYS A 172 11.45 -20.50 1.86
N GLU A 173 11.17 -21.79 1.94
CA GLU A 173 12.20 -22.84 1.84
C GLU A 173 12.82 -22.92 0.44
N ARG A 174 12.03 -22.64 -0.62
CA ARG A 174 12.48 -22.72 -2.03
C ARG A 174 13.02 -21.41 -2.56
N VAL A 175 12.49 -20.29 -2.09
CA VAL A 175 12.86 -18.92 -2.45
C VAL A 175 13.01 -18.12 -1.16
N PRO A 176 14.15 -18.24 -0.44
CA PRO A 176 14.29 -17.72 0.93
C PRO A 176 14.07 -16.21 1.08
N ASN A 177 14.39 -15.45 0.04
CA ASN A 177 14.28 -13.98 0.05
C ASN A 177 12.97 -13.46 -0.56
N CYS A 178 12.01 -14.34 -0.88
CA CYS A 178 10.75 -13.87 -1.44
C CYS A 178 9.96 -13.04 -0.41
N ILE A 179 9.22 -12.06 -0.92
CA ILE A 179 8.32 -11.22 -0.13
C ILE A 179 6.90 -11.79 -0.22
N LEU A 180 6.31 -12.08 0.92
CA LEU A 180 4.93 -12.57 1.00
C LEU A 180 4.07 -11.52 1.71
N ALA A 181 3.20 -10.86 0.96
CA ALA A 181 2.28 -9.85 1.48
C ALA A 181 0.84 -10.40 1.56
N ALA A 182 0.13 -10.06 2.62
CA ALA A 182 -1.24 -10.48 2.84
C ALA A 182 -2.22 -9.32 2.74
N GLU A 183 -3.25 -9.44 1.93
CA GLU A 183 -4.43 -8.63 2.09
C GLU A 183 -5.40 -9.32 3.06
N ASP A 184 -5.49 -8.77 4.26
CA ASP A 184 -6.41 -9.24 5.29
C ASP A 184 -7.05 -8.08 6.03
N SER A 185 -8.36 -7.98 5.94
CA SER A 185 -9.18 -6.96 6.60
C SER A 185 -9.63 -7.34 8.01
N THR A 186 -9.25 -8.54 8.50
CA THR A 186 -9.68 -9.06 9.80
C THR A 186 -8.66 -8.83 10.91
N ASN A 187 -9.08 -9.08 12.13
CA ASN A 187 -8.22 -9.06 13.32
C ASN A 187 -7.59 -10.43 13.61
N PHE A 188 -7.47 -11.33 12.61
CA PHE A 188 -6.78 -12.61 12.82
C PHE A 188 -5.35 -12.37 13.26
N PRO A 189 -4.92 -12.95 14.40
CA PRO A 189 -3.63 -12.65 14.99
C PRO A 189 -2.48 -13.41 14.32
N GLY A 190 -1.30 -12.78 14.28
CA GLY A 190 -0.07 -13.43 13.85
C GLY A 190 -0.01 -13.72 12.35
N VAL A 191 -0.63 -12.88 11.52
CA VAL A 191 -0.52 -12.99 10.06
C VAL A 191 0.94 -12.91 9.62
N THR A 192 1.72 -12.02 10.22
CA THR A 192 3.14 -11.84 9.93
C THR A 192 4.08 -12.56 10.92
N ALA A 193 3.54 -13.24 11.91
CA ALA A 193 4.35 -14.06 12.79
C ALA A 193 4.86 -15.33 12.07
N PRO A 194 6.06 -15.85 12.42
CA PRO A 194 6.60 -17.05 11.82
C PRO A 194 5.67 -18.26 11.93
N ALA A 195 5.59 -19.07 10.87
CA ALA A 195 4.69 -20.22 10.81
C ALA A 195 5.01 -21.30 11.84
N ASP A 196 6.27 -21.46 12.22
CA ASP A 196 6.74 -22.38 13.26
C ASP A 196 6.41 -21.92 14.69
N GLN A 197 6.04 -20.64 14.84
CA GLN A 197 5.56 -20.04 16.09
C GLN A 197 4.01 -19.91 16.12
N GLY A 198 3.33 -20.54 15.19
CA GLY A 198 1.86 -20.54 15.10
C GLY A 198 1.27 -19.38 14.28
N GLY A 199 2.10 -18.53 13.69
CA GLY A 199 1.66 -17.49 12.76
C GLY A 199 1.36 -18.02 11.37
N LEU A 200 1.04 -17.13 10.42
CA LEU A 200 0.78 -17.49 9.03
C LEU A 200 2.03 -17.41 8.14
N GLY A 201 3.09 -16.73 8.58
CA GLY A 201 4.38 -16.67 7.88
C GLY A 201 4.44 -15.69 6.71
N PHE A 202 3.59 -14.67 6.69
CA PHE A 202 3.75 -13.53 5.78
C PHE A 202 4.83 -12.58 6.27
N ASP A 203 5.43 -11.81 5.35
CA ASP A 203 6.36 -10.73 5.71
C ASP A 203 5.62 -9.43 6.00
N LEU A 204 4.53 -9.18 5.26
CA LEU A 204 3.75 -7.95 5.34
C LEU A 204 2.25 -8.24 5.38
N LYS A 205 1.52 -7.37 6.08
CA LYS A 205 0.06 -7.33 6.07
C LYS A 205 -0.41 -5.93 5.67
N TRP A 206 -1.37 -5.81 4.75
CA TRP A 206 -2.02 -4.54 4.45
C TRP A 206 -2.75 -3.99 5.66
N ASN A 207 -2.49 -2.72 6.00
CA ASN A 207 -3.17 -2.04 7.11
C ASN A 207 -4.45 -1.36 6.62
N MET A 208 -5.50 -2.14 6.45
CA MET A 208 -6.79 -1.66 6.00
C MET A 208 -7.43 -0.67 7.00
N GLY A 209 -7.19 -0.87 8.30
CA GLY A 209 -7.67 0.02 9.36
C GLY A 209 -7.07 1.42 9.24
N TRP A 210 -5.75 1.52 9.09
CA TRP A 210 -5.07 2.79 8.86
C TRP A 210 -5.59 3.50 7.61
N MET A 211 -5.77 2.76 6.54
CA MET A 211 -6.24 3.30 5.27
C MET A 211 -7.65 3.89 5.40
N HIS A 212 -8.61 3.13 5.94
CA HIS A 212 -9.98 3.61 6.12
C HIS A 212 -10.03 4.84 7.03
N ASP A 213 -9.42 4.76 8.22
CA ASP A 213 -9.43 5.85 9.19
C ASP A 213 -8.77 7.13 8.65
N THR A 214 -7.65 6.99 7.92
CA THR A 214 -6.95 8.12 7.31
C THR A 214 -7.80 8.78 6.23
N LEU A 215 -8.36 7.99 5.32
CA LEU A 215 -9.20 8.53 4.24
C LEU A 215 -10.48 9.17 4.76
N GLU A 216 -11.15 8.55 5.75
CA GLU A 216 -12.31 9.14 6.41
C GLU A 216 -11.97 10.47 7.10
N TYR A 217 -10.82 10.55 7.78
CA TYR A 217 -10.37 11.80 8.41
C TYR A 217 -10.25 12.95 7.41
N PHE A 218 -9.63 12.72 6.26
CA PHE A 218 -9.43 13.75 5.26
C PHE A 218 -10.70 14.11 4.47
N GLN A 219 -11.71 13.24 4.47
CA GLN A 219 -13.06 13.56 3.94
C GLN A 219 -13.85 14.50 4.84
N LEU A 220 -13.57 14.51 6.15
CA LEU A 220 -14.28 15.36 7.09
C LEU A 220 -14.05 16.85 6.78
N ASP A 221 -15.08 17.65 7.05
CA ASP A 221 -14.91 19.10 7.14
C ASP A 221 -13.80 19.42 8.15
N PRO A 222 -12.86 20.31 7.82
CA PRO A 222 -11.75 20.64 8.72
C PRO A 222 -12.17 21.06 10.14
N SER A 223 -13.36 21.64 10.29
CA SER A 223 -13.90 22.01 11.62
C SER A 223 -14.26 20.80 12.50
N ALA A 224 -14.55 19.64 11.88
CA ALA A 224 -14.87 18.40 12.60
C ALA A 224 -13.63 17.55 12.95
N ARG A 225 -12.46 17.88 12.42
CA ARG A 225 -11.22 17.08 12.59
C ARG A 225 -10.70 17.05 14.02
N THR A 226 -10.97 18.07 14.81
CA THR A 226 -10.60 18.10 16.23
C THR A 226 -11.19 16.94 17.01
N GLU A 227 -12.48 16.65 16.79
CA GLU A 227 -13.18 15.52 17.44
C GLU A 227 -12.77 14.15 16.89
N ALA A 228 -12.23 14.12 15.67
CA ALA A 228 -11.87 12.91 14.95
C ALA A 228 -10.38 12.54 15.03
N TYR A 229 -9.60 13.15 15.92
CA TYR A 229 -8.16 12.93 16.03
C TYR A 229 -7.76 11.45 16.18
N HIS A 230 -8.62 10.65 16.82
CA HIS A 230 -8.41 9.23 17.01
C HIS A 230 -8.28 8.46 15.69
N LYS A 231 -8.87 8.93 14.60
CA LYS A 231 -8.71 8.32 13.27
C LYS A 231 -7.27 8.32 12.77
N LEU A 232 -6.46 9.30 13.16
CA LEU A 232 -5.04 9.34 12.83
C LEU A 232 -4.14 8.67 13.88
N THR A 233 -4.58 8.64 15.14
CA THR A 233 -3.73 8.15 16.24
C THR A 233 -4.00 6.70 16.63
N PHE A 234 -5.19 6.18 16.37
CA PHE A 234 -5.60 4.83 16.78
C PHE A 234 -4.74 3.72 16.15
N SER A 235 -4.31 3.90 14.90
CA SER A 235 -3.45 2.91 14.22
C SER A 235 -2.17 2.60 14.99
N MET A 236 -1.64 3.56 15.76
CA MET A 236 -0.45 3.35 16.58
C MET A 236 -0.67 2.43 17.79
N MET A 237 -1.91 2.19 18.19
CA MET A 237 -2.23 1.24 19.26
C MET A 237 -1.92 -0.21 18.85
N TYR A 238 -1.97 -0.50 17.54
CA TYR A 238 -1.74 -1.84 17.01
C TYR A 238 -0.61 -1.91 15.96
N ALA A 239 0.05 -0.79 15.63
CA ALA A 239 1.06 -0.69 14.58
C ALA A 239 2.19 -1.72 14.64
N TYR A 240 2.44 -2.30 15.80
CA TYR A 240 3.51 -3.29 16.04
C TYR A 240 2.97 -4.69 16.34
N ASN A 241 1.68 -4.94 16.12
CA ASN A 241 1.13 -6.28 16.24
C ASN A 241 1.43 -7.15 15.02
N GLU A 242 1.63 -6.51 13.88
CA GLU A 242 1.99 -7.11 12.60
C GLU A 242 3.03 -6.23 11.88
N HIS A 243 3.67 -6.76 10.85
CA HIS A 243 4.48 -5.96 9.93
C HIS A 243 3.58 -5.34 8.87
N TYR A 244 3.17 -4.10 9.09
CA TYR A 244 2.18 -3.46 8.22
C TYR A 244 2.78 -2.82 6.98
N LEU A 245 2.00 -2.90 5.88
CA LEU A 245 2.11 -2.11 4.68
C LEU A 245 0.89 -1.20 4.61
N LEU A 246 1.08 0.09 4.34
CA LEU A 246 0.03 1.10 4.27
C LEU A 246 -0.50 1.19 2.83
N PRO A 247 -1.71 0.66 2.52
CA PRO A 247 -2.18 0.59 1.15
C PRO A 247 -3.05 1.80 0.78
N LEU A 248 -2.69 2.50 -0.29
CA LEU A 248 -3.61 3.30 -1.09
C LEU A 248 -3.78 2.58 -2.44
N SER A 249 -4.53 1.47 -2.43
CA SER A 249 -4.60 0.50 -3.50
C SER A 249 -5.64 0.87 -4.58
N HIS A 250 -5.73 0.02 -5.62
CA HIS A 250 -6.72 0.11 -6.69
C HIS A 250 -8.16 0.07 -6.15
N ASP A 251 -8.43 -0.72 -5.12
CA ASP A 251 -9.78 -0.86 -4.54
C ASP A 251 -10.34 0.45 -3.99
N GLU A 252 -9.49 1.39 -3.62
CA GLU A 252 -9.92 2.66 -3.05
C GLU A 252 -10.26 3.73 -4.09
N VAL A 253 -10.02 3.46 -5.37
CA VAL A 253 -10.19 4.45 -6.46
C VAL A 253 -11.12 3.99 -7.57
N VAL A 254 -12.05 3.07 -7.24
CA VAL A 254 -13.00 2.45 -8.17
C VAL A 254 -14.40 2.37 -7.56
N HIS A 255 -15.39 2.01 -8.38
CA HIS A 255 -16.75 1.66 -7.96
C HIS A 255 -17.50 2.75 -7.19
N GLY A 256 -17.28 4.02 -7.54
CA GLY A 256 -17.97 5.16 -6.91
C GLY A 256 -17.36 5.56 -5.56
N LYS A 257 -16.15 5.06 -5.21
CA LYS A 257 -15.45 5.43 -3.99
C LYS A 257 -14.73 6.77 -4.09
N ALA A 258 -14.62 7.36 -5.27
CA ALA A 258 -13.81 8.53 -5.63
C ALA A 258 -12.30 8.27 -5.57
N THR A 259 -11.49 9.11 -6.24
CA THR A 259 -10.02 9.00 -6.19
C THR A 259 -9.46 9.51 -4.86
N ILE A 260 -8.19 9.22 -4.58
CA ILE A 260 -7.54 9.70 -3.34
C ILE A 260 -7.63 11.23 -3.25
N LEU A 261 -7.34 11.94 -4.34
CA LEU A 261 -7.44 13.40 -4.36
C LEU A 261 -8.90 13.89 -4.17
N GLN A 262 -9.88 13.23 -4.80
CA GLN A 262 -11.30 13.59 -4.66
C GLN A 262 -11.82 13.40 -3.23
N LYS A 263 -11.27 12.45 -2.47
CA LYS A 263 -11.62 12.22 -1.06
C LYS A 263 -11.18 13.38 -0.14
N MET A 264 -10.23 14.22 -0.57
CA MET A 264 -9.87 15.40 0.21
C MET A 264 -11.06 16.36 0.27
N ASN A 265 -11.34 16.94 1.46
CA ASN A 265 -12.45 17.88 1.66
C ASN A 265 -12.24 19.20 0.90
N GLY A 266 -13.32 19.81 0.45
CA GLY A 266 -13.33 21.13 -0.17
C GLY A 266 -13.34 21.12 -1.69
N ASP A 267 -13.12 22.31 -2.27
CA ASP A 267 -13.04 22.54 -3.69
C ASP A 267 -11.73 22.00 -4.32
N TYR A 268 -11.64 22.10 -5.63
CA TYR A 268 -10.51 21.55 -6.40
C TYR A 268 -9.15 22.01 -5.87
N GLU A 269 -8.98 23.32 -5.65
CA GLU A 269 -7.68 23.88 -5.23
C GLU A 269 -7.31 23.48 -3.81
N ARG A 270 -8.28 23.38 -2.90
CA ARG A 270 -8.09 22.99 -1.50
C ARG A 270 -7.73 21.52 -1.30
N LYS A 271 -7.99 20.67 -2.28
CA LYS A 271 -7.67 19.24 -2.21
C LYS A 271 -6.15 18.98 -2.22
N PHE A 272 -5.40 19.72 -3.02
CA PHE A 272 -3.98 19.48 -3.22
C PHE A 272 -3.12 19.70 -1.95
N PRO A 273 -3.24 20.81 -1.20
CA PRO A 273 -2.49 20.94 0.04
C PRO A 273 -2.83 19.85 1.07
N GLN A 274 -4.10 19.41 1.14
CA GLN A 274 -4.49 18.32 2.02
C GLN A 274 -3.88 16.99 1.57
N ALA A 275 -3.88 16.69 0.27
CA ALA A 275 -3.24 15.50 -0.26
C ALA A 275 -1.73 15.51 0.00
N ARG A 276 -1.03 16.64 -0.20
CA ARG A 276 0.40 16.76 0.15
C ARG A 276 0.65 16.47 1.63
N ALA A 277 -0.14 17.06 2.52
CA ALA A 277 -0.01 16.83 3.96
C ALA A 277 -0.34 15.39 4.37
N MET A 278 -1.34 14.76 3.75
CA MET A 278 -1.70 13.35 3.96
C MET A 278 -0.57 12.41 3.51
N TYR A 279 0.02 12.62 2.34
CA TYR A 279 1.13 11.79 1.87
C TYR A 279 2.38 11.95 2.74
N ALA A 280 2.70 13.16 3.21
CA ALA A 280 3.76 13.34 4.20
C ALA A 280 3.47 12.57 5.50
N TYR A 281 2.23 12.59 6.00
CA TYR A 281 1.81 11.79 7.14
C TYR A 281 1.99 10.29 6.88
N MET A 282 1.58 9.79 5.70
CA MET A 282 1.78 8.40 5.29
C MET A 282 3.26 8.02 5.33
N MET A 283 4.17 8.86 4.80
CA MET A 283 5.60 8.57 4.77
C MET A 283 6.23 8.51 6.16
N LEU A 284 5.71 9.28 7.11
CA LEU A 284 6.19 9.26 8.49
C LEU A 284 5.51 8.20 9.37
N HIS A 285 4.35 7.70 9.02
CA HIS A 285 3.72 6.61 9.77
C HIS A 285 4.53 5.32 9.63
N PRO A 286 4.76 4.52 10.71
CA PRO A 286 5.42 3.23 10.61
C PRO A 286 4.73 2.27 9.64
N GLY A 287 5.51 1.50 8.91
CA GLY A 287 5.05 0.54 7.90
C GLY A 287 5.52 0.86 6.48
N LYS A 288 5.53 -0.13 5.60
CA LYS A 288 5.88 0.04 4.18
C LYS A 288 4.76 0.77 3.43
N LYS A 289 5.01 1.28 2.24
CA LYS A 289 4.09 2.17 1.50
C LYS A 289 3.67 1.50 0.20
N LEU A 290 2.38 1.58 -0.10
CA LEU A 290 1.80 1.18 -1.38
C LEU A 290 0.94 2.30 -1.92
N ASN A 291 1.22 2.75 -3.15
CA ASN A 291 0.45 3.78 -3.83
C ASN A 291 0.05 3.30 -5.22
N PHE A 292 -1.24 3.31 -5.52
CA PHE A 292 -1.75 2.88 -6.81
C PHE A 292 -1.48 3.93 -7.89
N MET A 293 -1.21 3.48 -9.11
CA MET A 293 -0.91 4.33 -10.26
C MET A 293 -1.99 5.39 -10.51
N GLY A 294 -1.56 6.62 -10.82
CA GLY A 294 -2.43 7.77 -11.01
C GLY A 294 -2.68 8.60 -9.75
N ASN A 295 -2.52 8.02 -8.57
CA ASN A 295 -2.62 8.79 -7.33
C ASN A 295 -1.55 9.89 -7.25
N GLU A 296 -0.34 9.61 -7.72
CA GLU A 296 0.82 10.52 -7.71
C GLU A 296 0.69 11.72 -8.65
N ILE A 297 -0.14 11.61 -9.69
CA ILE A 297 -0.46 12.74 -10.58
C ILE A 297 -1.75 13.47 -10.18
N GLY A 298 -2.37 13.04 -9.08
CA GLY A 298 -3.63 13.59 -8.60
C GLY A 298 -4.80 13.28 -9.53
N GLN A 299 -4.88 12.05 -10.03
CA GLN A 299 -5.94 11.65 -10.95
C GLN A 299 -7.32 11.95 -10.40
N PHE A 300 -8.19 12.52 -11.22
CA PHE A 300 -9.55 12.93 -10.83
C PHE A 300 -10.62 11.93 -11.23
N ARG A 301 -10.39 11.17 -12.28
CA ARG A 301 -11.27 10.09 -12.72
C ARG A 301 -10.88 8.80 -11.97
N GLU A 302 -11.88 8.07 -11.48
CA GLU A 302 -11.65 6.73 -10.96
C GLU A 302 -10.94 5.85 -12.00
N TRP A 303 -10.14 4.90 -11.53
CA TRP A 303 -9.46 3.98 -12.41
C TRP A 303 -10.47 3.16 -13.23
N ASP A 304 -10.11 2.93 -14.49
CA ASP A 304 -10.91 2.21 -15.48
C ASP A 304 -9.92 1.40 -16.35
N GLU A 305 -10.02 0.09 -16.31
CA GLU A 305 -9.13 -0.83 -17.04
C GLU A 305 -9.18 -0.67 -18.56
N LYS A 306 -10.22 -0.02 -19.07
CA LYS A 306 -10.43 0.24 -20.52
C LYS A 306 -9.80 1.55 -20.99
N ARG A 307 -9.19 2.31 -20.09
CA ARG A 307 -8.71 3.65 -20.38
C ARG A 307 -7.29 3.85 -19.84
N GLU A 308 -6.51 4.57 -20.61
CA GLU A 308 -5.21 5.07 -20.19
C GLU A 308 -5.34 6.03 -19.00
N GLN A 309 -4.28 6.16 -18.21
CA GLN A 309 -4.16 7.18 -17.17
C GLN A 309 -4.29 8.58 -17.78
N ASP A 310 -4.86 9.51 -17.05
CA ASP A 310 -5.10 10.88 -17.52
C ASP A 310 -3.80 11.72 -17.50
N TRP A 311 -2.78 11.30 -18.27
CA TRP A 311 -1.45 11.96 -18.33
C TRP A 311 -1.53 13.45 -18.69
N ASN A 312 -2.56 13.86 -19.42
CA ASN A 312 -2.82 15.27 -19.75
C ASN A 312 -3.09 16.15 -18.51
N LEU A 313 -3.33 15.56 -17.33
CA LEU A 313 -3.40 16.30 -16.08
C LEU A 313 -2.07 17.02 -15.76
N LEU A 314 -0.95 16.46 -16.18
CA LEU A 314 0.37 17.08 -16.01
C LEU A 314 0.57 18.37 -16.82
N ASP A 315 -0.30 18.65 -17.78
CA ASP A 315 -0.33 19.95 -18.50
C ASP A 315 -0.91 21.08 -17.61
N PHE A 316 -1.54 20.73 -16.49
CA PHE A 316 -2.09 21.70 -15.55
C PHE A 316 -1.09 21.95 -14.41
N PRO A 317 -0.69 23.22 -14.15
CA PRO A 317 0.37 23.55 -13.19
C PRO A 317 0.17 22.96 -11.79
N ILE A 318 -1.07 22.83 -11.32
CA ILE A 318 -1.36 22.32 -9.98
C ILE A 318 -1.09 20.80 -9.87
N HIS A 319 -1.37 20.04 -10.92
CA HIS A 319 -1.09 18.60 -10.99
C HIS A 319 0.41 18.34 -11.21
N GLU A 320 1.04 19.13 -12.06
CA GLU A 320 2.49 19.04 -12.28
C GLU A 320 3.25 19.35 -10.98
N ALA A 321 2.87 20.39 -10.26
CA ALA A 321 3.45 20.76 -8.96
C ALA A 321 3.19 19.67 -7.90
N PHE A 322 2.01 19.04 -7.91
CA PHE A 322 1.70 17.90 -7.03
C PHE A 322 2.55 16.67 -7.36
N TYR A 323 2.70 16.34 -8.63
CA TYR A 323 3.58 15.25 -9.07
C TYR A 323 5.04 15.50 -8.70
N HIS A 324 5.52 16.75 -8.86
CA HIS A 324 6.84 17.15 -8.39
C HIS A 324 6.99 16.92 -6.87
N TYR A 325 5.99 17.31 -6.08
CA TYR A 325 5.96 17.03 -4.64
C TYR A 325 6.05 15.53 -4.34
N MET A 326 5.28 14.69 -5.02
CA MET A 326 5.30 13.24 -4.81
C MET A 326 6.66 12.63 -5.12
N LYS A 327 7.31 13.06 -6.20
CA LYS A 327 8.68 12.64 -6.53
C LYS A 327 9.66 13.01 -5.40
N GLU A 328 9.67 14.25 -4.97
CA GLU A 328 10.58 14.70 -3.92
C GLU A 328 10.33 14.00 -2.59
N LEU A 329 9.09 13.78 -2.25
CA LEU A 329 8.70 13.06 -1.02
C LEU A 329 9.13 11.59 -1.06
N ASN A 330 8.99 10.90 -2.20
CA ASN A 330 9.43 9.51 -2.37
C ASN A 330 10.96 9.39 -2.25
N HIS A 331 11.72 10.26 -2.91
CA HIS A 331 13.18 10.28 -2.78
C HIS A 331 13.62 10.56 -1.35
N LEU A 332 12.98 11.55 -0.71
CA LEU A 332 13.23 11.84 0.70
C LEU A 332 12.99 10.60 1.58
N TYR A 333 11.93 9.85 1.33
CA TYR A 333 11.66 8.61 2.07
C TYR A 333 12.79 7.60 1.90
N LEU A 334 13.29 7.39 0.69
CA LEU A 334 14.38 6.44 0.41
C LEU A 334 15.70 6.88 1.05
N ASP A 335 16.00 8.18 1.01
CA ASP A 335 17.28 8.75 1.46
C ASP A 335 17.40 8.87 2.98
N HIS A 336 16.29 8.71 3.72
CA HIS A 336 16.29 8.91 5.18
C HIS A 336 15.93 7.62 5.94
N PRO A 337 16.94 6.85 6.38
CA PRO A 337 16.73 5.59 7.13
C PRO A 337 15.78 5.70 8.32
N ALA A 338 15.73 6.87 8.98
CA ALA A 338 14.77 7.11 10.06
C ALA A 338 13.32 6.84 9.67
N LEU A 339 12.96 6.93 8.39
CA LEU A 339 11.60 6.75 7.90
C LEU A 339 11.21 5.28 7.66
N TRP A 340 12.19 4.35 7.56
CA TRP A 340 11.91 2.98 7.17
C TRP A 340 12.70 1.89 7.92
N GLU A 341 13.86 2.19 8.52
CA GLU A 341 14.73 1.18 9.18
C GLU A 341 14.02 0.48 10.35
N LYS A 342 13.29 1.25 11.16
CA LYS A 342 12.61 0.75 12.36
C LYS A 342 11.08 0.75 12.21
N ASP A 343 10.56 0.45 11.02
CA ASP A 343 9.11 0.44 10.77
C ASP A 343 8.35 -0.53 11.68
N PHE A 344 8.99 -1.64 12.06
CA PHE A 344 8.36 -2.71 12.85
C PHE A 344 8.87 -2.75 14.30
N ASN A 345 9.57 -1.70 14.73
CA ASN A 345 10.10 -1.59 16.08
C ASN A 345 9.55 -0.35 16.80
N ARG A 346 9.09 -0.53 18.04
CA ARG A 346 8.55 0.57 18.87
C ARG A 346 9.54 1.71 19.08
N ASP A 347 10.85 1.42 19.06
CA ASP A 347 11.90 2.43 19.22
C ASP A 347 12.05 3.35 18.00
N GLY A 348 11.34 3.06 16.90
CA GLY A 348 11.36 3.84 15.66
C GLY A 348 10.39 5.01 15.60
N PHE A 349 9.50 5.19 16.60
CA PHE A 349 8.42 6.17 16.53
C PHE A 349 8.07 6.78 17.90
N ILE A 350 7.82 8.10 17.93
CA ILE A 350 7.26 8.79 19.08
C ILE A 350 6.25 9.84 18.59
N TRP A 351 5.07 9.90 19.21
CA TRP A 351 4.23 11.09 19.15
C TRP A 351 4.83 12.20 20.00
N LEU A 352 5.13 13.33 19.37
CA LEU A 352 5.57 14.54 20.07
C LEU A 352 4.36 15.40 20.50
N ASP A 353 3.38 15.53 19.60
CA ASP A 353 2.10 16.18 19.85
C ASP A 353 1.03 15.50 18.98
N CYS A 354 -0.07 15.05 19.57
CA CYS A 354 -1.08 14.31 18.81
C CYS A 354 -2.53 14.70 19.13
N HIS A 355 -2.73 15.48 20.19
CA HIS A 355 -4.05 15.99 20.54
C HIS A 355 -3.94 17.17 21.50
N GLN A 356 -4.52 18.29 21.11
CA GLN A 356 -4.74 19.43 21.97
C GLN A 356 -6.11 20.03 21.67
N GLU A 357 -6.86 20.33 22.71
CA GLU A 357 -8.19 20.94 22.60
C GLU A 357 -8.16 22.19 21.71
N GLY A 358 -9.02 22.23 20.70
CA GLY A 358 -9.14 23.36 19.77
C GLY A 358 -8.06 23.43 18.69
N ARG A 359 -7.09 22.50 18.63
CA ARG A 359 -6.05 22.48 17.60
C ARG A 359 -6.01 21.16 16.83
N VAL A 360 -5.70 21.25 15.54
CA VAL A 360 -5.53 20.10 14.62
C VAL A 360 -4.08 20.08 14.15
N ILE A 361 -3.13 20.11 15.11
CA ILE A 361 -1.70 19.98 14.88
C ILE A 361 -1.24 18.64 15.40
N TYR A 362 -0.42 17.98 14.61
CA TYR A 362 0.23 16.72 14.98
C TYR A 362 1.74 16.87 14.77
N ALA A 363 2.51 16.31 15.69
CA ALA A 363 3.95 16.22 15.54
C ALA A 363 4.41 14.83 15.91
N MET A 364 5.19 14.20 15.04
CA MET A 364 5.72 12.86 15.24
C MET A 364 7.20 12.80 14.91
N GLN A 365 7.90 11.87 15.54
CA GLN A 365 9.31 11.65 15.35
C GLN A 365 9.57 10.21 14.90
N ARG A 366 10.38 10.08 13.85
CA ARG A 366 10.91 8.81 13.37
C ARG A 366 12.41 8.74 13.66
N MET A 367 12.89 7.56 13.99
CA MET A 367 14.27 7.34 14.45
C MET A 367 14.90 6.14 13.78
N ALA A 368 16.14 6.31 13.32
CA ALA A 368 17.10 5.26 13.03
C ALA A 368 18.21 5.27 14.10
N GLU A 369 19.30 4.54 13.87
CA GLU A 369 20.42 4.53 14.81
C GLU A 369 21.04 5.92 14.97
N ASP A 370 21.37 6.58 13.86
CA ASP A 370 22.09 7.86 13.82
C ASP A 370 21.26 9.02 13.25
N GLN A 371 19.98 8.83 13.00
CA GLN A 371 19.13 9.84 12.35
C GLN A 371 17.77 9.97 13.02
N THR A 372 17.31 11.21 13.10
CA THR A 372 15.95 11.53 13.55
C THR A 372 15.29 12.43 12.51
N VAL A 373 14.07 12.05 12.10
CA VAL A 373 13.19 12.89 11.27
C VAL A 373 11.93 13.23 12.06
N ILE A 374 11.56 14.51 12.07
CA ILE A 374 10.35 15.01 12.72
C ILE A 374 9.40 15.53 11.64
N GLY A 375 8.14 15.10 11.69
CA GLY A 375 7.08 15.69 10.89
C GLY A 375 6.12 16.48 11.76
N VAL A 376 5.81 17.69 11.33
CA VAL A 376 4.83 18.57 11.95
C VAL A 376 3.73 18.87 10.95
N PHE A 377 2.49 18.64 11.33
CA PHE A 377 1.33 18.71 10.44
C PHE A 377 0.28 19.67 10.97
N ASN A 378 -0.19 20.57 10.13
CA ASN A 378 -1.39 21.37 10.37
C ASN A 378 -2.49 20.88 9.41
N PHE A 379 -3.45 20.12 9.91
CA PHE A 379 -4.59 19.62 9.11
C PHE A 379 -5.83 20.53 9.19
N SER A 380 -5.69 21.72 9.75
CA SER A 380 -6.77 22.72 9.82
C SER A 380 -6.77 23.65 8.61
N ALA A 381 -7.89 24.31 8.39
CA ALA A 381 -8.03 25.38 7.39
C ALA A 381 -7.48 26.74 7.85
N GLN A 382 -6.85 26.81 9.02
CA GLN A 382 -6.32 28.05 9.58
C GLN A 382 -4.79 27.95 9.73
N PRO A 383 -4.05 29.04 9.49
CA PRO A 383 -2.62 29.08 9.79
C PRO A 383 -2.39 28.96 11.30
N GLN A 384 -1.28 28.35 11.68
CA GLN A 384 -0.84 28.21 13.06
C GLN A 384 0.55 28.81 13.20
N ASN A 385 0.61 30.05 13.72
CA ASN A 385 1.86 30.77 13.84
C ASN A 385 2.51 30.54 15.21
N GLY A 386 3.84 30.52 15.23
CA GLY A 386 4.61 30.39 16.46
C GLY A 386 4.46 29.03 17.16
N TYR A 387 4.25 27.97 16.40
CA TYR A 387 4.18 26.62 16.97
C TYR A 387 5.56 26.14 17.41
N ALA A 388 5.78 26.04 18.72
CA ALA A 388 7.00 25.47 19.28
C ALA A 388 6.95 23.94 19.21
N VAL A 389 7.84 23.36 18.43
CA VAL A 389 7.93 21.89 18.28
C VAL A 389 8.47 21.29 19.59
N PRO A 390 7.78 20.31 20.21
CA PRO A 390 8.23 19.71 21.47
C PRO A 390 9.36 18.71 21.23
N LEU A 391 10.55 19.20 20.94
CA LEU A 391 11.75 18.40 20.65
C LEU A 391 12.14 17.52 21.85
N GLN A 392 12.52 16.28 21.58
CA GLN A 392 13.01 15.34 22.61
C GLN A 392 14.48 15.56 22.95
N LYS A 393 15.24 16.15 22.04
CA LYS A 393 16.67 16.47 22.21
C LYS A 393 16.94 17.87 21.71
N ASP A 394 17.78 18.57 22.46
CA ASP A 394 18.36 19.81 21.96
C ASP A 394 19.34 19.52 20.82
N GLY A 395 19.45 20.42 19.89
CA GLY A 395 20.32 20.26 18.73
C GLY A 395 19.93 21.15 17.58
N SER A 396 20.61 20.94 16.46
CA SER A 396 20.32 21.59 15.19
C SER A 396 19.36 20.71 14.38
N TYR A 397 18.33 21.33 13.82
CA TYR A 397 17.36 20.67 12.93
C TYR A 397 17.26 21.45 11.62
N ARG A 398 17.43 20.76 10.50
CA ARG A 398 17.31 21.34 9.16
C ARG A 398 15.95 21.00 8.58
N GLU A 399 15.30 21.97 7.94
CA GLU A 399 14.06 21.73 7.17
C GLU A 399 14.39 20.91 5.92
N LEU A 400 13.80 19.72 5.81
CA LEU A 400 13.94 18.82 4.66
C LEU A 400 12.91 19.12 3.59
N LEU A 401 11.68 19.38 4.02
CA LEU A 401 10.54 19.56 3.13
C LEU A 401 9.47 20.39 3.83
N ASN A 402 8.90 21.31 3.08
CA ASN A 402 7.67 21.98 3.46
C ASN A 402 6.66 21.84 2.32
N SER A 403 5.54 21.20 2.60
CA SER A 403 4.50 20.93 1.60
C SER A 403 3.86 22.20 1.02
N ASP A 404 4.12 23.37 1.62
CA ASP A 404 3.63 24.67 1.15
C ASP A 404 4.69 25.48 0.38
N TRP A 405 5.78 24.86 -0.09
CA TRP A 405 6.70 25.54 -0.99
C TRP A 405 6.07 25.87 -2.35
N GLU A 406 6.44 27.02 -2.93
CA GLU A 406 5.93 27.49 -4.23
C GLU A 406 6.16 26.46 -5.35
N CYS A 407 7.28 25.72 -5.33
CA CYS A 407 7.57 24.65 -6.31
C CYS A 407 6.57 23.49 -6.26
N PHE A 408 5.80 23.35 -5.18
CA PHE A 408 4.73 22.36 -5.01
C PHE A 408 3.33 22.96 -5.15
N GLY A 409 3.23 24.21 -5.65
CA GLY A 409 1.97 24.94 -5.73
C GLY A 409 1.52 25.54 -4.40
N GLY A 410 2.42 25.74 -3.46
CA GLY A 410 2.19 26.41 -2.18
C GLY A 410 2.47 27.89 -2.23
N SER A 411 2.60 28.50 -1.05
CA SER A 411 2.74 29.96 -0.89
C SER A 411 4.11 30.40 -0.36
N LYS A 412 4.94 29.48 0.11
CA LYS A 412 6.24 29.78 0.73
C LYS A 412 7.39 29.55 -0.25
N LYS A 413 8.36 30.45 -0.23
CA LYS A 413 9.62 30.22 -0.94
C LYS A 413 10.40 29.10 -0.27
N ARG A 414 11.09 28.31 -1.09
CA ARG A 414 12.02 27.30 -0.59
C ARG A 414 13.27 27.99 -0.04
N GLU A 415 13.55 27.78 1.24
CA GLU A 415 14.73 28.30 1.92
C GLU A 415 15.38 27.15 2.71
N GLU A 416 16.71 27.21 2.86
CA GLU A 416 17.43 26.27 3.72
C GLU A 416 17.38 26.77 5.17
N LEU A 417 16.33 26.38 5.89
CA LEU A 417 16.15 26.78 7.28
C LEU A 417 16.81 25.77 8.22
N VAL A 418 17.57 26.31 9.17
CA VAL A 418 18.18 25.57 10.26
C VAL A 418 17.74 26.18 11.58
N TYR A 419 17.24 25.34 12.47
CA TYR A 419 16.76 25.70 13.80
C TYR A 419 17.76 25.21 14.85
N GLU A 420 18.37 26.15 15.59
CA GLU A 420 19.32 25.84 16.65
C GLU A 420 18.69 26.12 18.02
N ASN A 421 18.86 25.16 18.96
CA ASN A 421 18.37 25.31 20.35
C ASN A 421 16.86 25.52 20.48
N GLY A 422 16.06 24.90 19.63
CA GLY A 422 14.61 24.98 19.59
C GLY A 422 14.10 25.18 18.18
N CYS A 423 12.87 24.81 17.94
CA CYS A 423 12.23 24.92 16.63
C CYS A 423 10.85 25.54 16.80
N VAL A 424 10.65 26.71 16.20
CA VAL A 424 9.36 27.41 16.16
C VAL A 424 8.94 27.59 14.72
N LEU A 425 7.76 27.08 14.38
CA LEU A 425 7.25 27.04 13.02
C LEU A 425 5.99 27.88 12.84
N ASP A 426 5.90 28.54 11.71
CA ASP A 426 4.66 29.09 11.19
C ASP A 426 4.08 28.12 10.17
N LEU A 427 2.99 27.44 10.53
CA LEU A 427 2.38 26.40 9.75
C LEU A 427 1.23 26.96 8.91
N SER A 428 1.33 26.84 7.60
CA SER A 428 0.23 27.17 6.68
C SER A 428 -0.97 26.23 6.86
N PRO A 429 -2.18 26.63 6.42
CA PRO A 429 -3.30 25.69 6.38
C PRO A 429 -2.97 24.43 5.56
N PHE A 430 -3.37 23.27 6.04
CA PHE A 430 -3.18 22.00 5.36
C PHE A 430 -1.72 21.72 4.95
N SER A 431 -0.80 21.96 5.86
CA SER A 431 0.64 21.82 5.56
C SER A 431 1.34 20.77 6.41
N ALA A 432 2.46 20.30 5.89
CA ALA A 432 3.41 19.44 6.58
C ALA A 432 4.82 20.03 6.45
N VAL A 433 5.56 20.04 7.55
CA VAL A 433 6.98 20.40 7.60
C VAL A 433 7.77 19.20 8.12
N LEU A 434 8.79 18.79 7.39
CA LEU A 434 9.69 17.71 7.77
C LEU A 434 11.06 18.29 8.14
N LEU A 435 11.57 17.86 9.29
CA LEU A 435 12.83 18.28 9.84
C LEU A 435 13.75 17.09 10.06
N VAL A 436 15.05 17.24 9.86
CA VAL A 436 16.06 16.23 10.20
C VAL A 436 17.06 16.83 11.18
N ASN A 437 17.52 16.02 12.15
CA ASN A 437 18.63 16.43 13.00
C ASN A 437 19.91 16.53 12.17
N GLY A 438 20.67 17.59 12.38
CA GLY A 438 21.97 17.84 11.75
C GLY A 438 23.09 17.03 12.38
#